data_edd1bf125e9ed46e739df8739586c82f
#
_entry.id   edd1bf125e9ed46e739df8739586c82f
#
_cell.length_a   1.000
_cell.length_b   1.000
_cell.length_c   1.000
_cell.angle_alpha   90.00
_cell.angle_beta   90.00
_cell.angle_gamma   90.00
#
_symmetry.space_group_name_H-M   'P 1'
#
loop_
_entity.id
_entity.type
_entity.pdbx_description
1 polymer ?
#
loop_
_entity_poly.entity_id
_entity_poly.type
_entity_poly.pdbx_seq_one_letter_code
_entity_poly.pdbx_strand_id
1 'polypeptide(L)'
;MKVPEPKKLPSGTWFIQMRLNGVSVPVSAPSKKECIQQAQLIKAEHIAGKRRITKKTEQTISELMQAYIDSIRATASPATVRGYASIKKTRFLSISDSTHDSIKDWQKVIDTEANLVSAKTLKNAWGFLASALRYANLPVPEIRLPQVIRAEKQWLEPDDILKFVKILKGDRFEIPALLALHGLRRSEVLAMTYEMVDIKEKTITVHGSSVLDEDGKLIKKSENKNTSSRRVVPIMIPELIDAINAVPAEKRTGLIYTANPTTLYWRVNQICENNGLPKVGVHGLRHSFASLAYHVGMSEQDTMELGGWSDYNTMRKIYTHLAQCDRLKARNKMAAFFENTRQEEENANK
;
A
#
# COMPACT_ATOMS: atom_id res chain seq x y z
N MET A 1 32.26 -26.67 21.72
CA MET A 1 31.33 -27.44 20.85
C MET A 1 32.10 -28.55 20.16
N LYS A 2 31.61 -29.82 20.20
CA LYS A 2 32.27 -30.90 19.44
C LYS A 2 32.05 -30.68 17.91
N VAL A 3 33.15 -30.68 17.17
CA VAL A 3 33.20 -30.72 15.68
C VAL A 3 33.89 -32.00 15.26
N PRO A 4 33.70 -32.52 14.03
CA PRO A 4 34.40 -33.70 13.56
C PRO A 4 35.91 -33.54 13.61
N GLU A 5 36.67 -34.62 13.69
CA GLU A 5 38.12 -34.56 13.68
C GLU A 5 38.65 -34.15 12.30
N PRO A 6 39.61 -33.21 12.26
CA PRO A 6 40.21 -32.77 10.99
C PRO A 6 41.10 -33.85 10.39
N LYS A 7 41.02 -33.98 9.07
CA LYS A 7 41.88 -34.86 8.27
C LYS A 7 42.92 -34.00 7.54
N LYS A 8 44.15 -34.47 7.47
CA LYS A 8 45.22 -33.82 6.67
C LYS A 8 45.08 -34.26 5.20
N LEU A 9 44.98 -33.27 4.32
CA LEU A 9 44.91 -33.52 2.86
C LEU A 9 46.32 -33.68 2.29
N PRO A 10 46.47 -34.33 1.12
CA PRO A 10 47.74 -34.43 0.41
C PRO A 10 48.43 -33.09 0.14
N SER A 11 47.64 -32.00 0.02
CA SER A 11 48.11 -30.60 -0.12
C SER A 11 48.76 -30.02 1.13
N GLY A 12 48.77 -30.77 2.25
CA GLY A 12 49.28 -30.29 3.53
C GLY A 12 48.27 -29.52 4.39
N THR A 13 47.11 -29.14 3.85
CA THR A 13 46.00 -28.46 4.55
C THR A 13 45.18 -29.41 5.40
N TRP A 14 44.65 -28.91 6.50
CA TRP A 14 43.72 -29.64 7.35
C TRP A 14 42.27 -29.35 6.95
N PHE A 15 41.42 -30.38 6.93
CA PHE A 15 40.08 -30.34 6.42
C PHE A 15 39.09 -30.99 7.40
N ILE A 16 37.95 -30.30 7.65
CA ILE A 16 36.80 -30.82 8.37
C ILE A 16 35.58 -30.71 7.45
N GLN A 17 34.76 -31.75 7.42
CA GLN A 17 33.45 -31.72 6.81
C GLN A 17 32.38 -31.84 7.87
N MET A 18 31.58 -30.78 8.04
CA MET A 18 30.46 -30.79 8.97
C MET A 18 29.14 -30.91 8.21
N ARG A 19 28.13 -31.45 8.87
CA ARG A 19 26.74 -31.33 8.43
C ARG A 19 25.96 -30.42 9.36
N LEU A 20 25.44 -29.31 8.79
CA LEU A 20 24.59 -28.34 9.52
C LEU A 20 23.30 -28.19 8.71
N ASN A 21 22.13 -28.47 9.32
CA ASN A 21 20.83 -28.50 8.65
C ASN A 21 20.81 -29.35 7.36
N GLY A 22 21.47 -30.51 7.38
CA GLY A 22 21.55 -31.41 6.22
C GLY A 22 22.51 -30.94 5.11
N VAL A 23 23.13 -29.77 5.27
CA VAL A 23 24.11 -29.19 4.32
C VAL A 23 25.51 -29.59 4.73
N SER A 24 26.32 -30.02 3.77
CA SER A 24 27.74 -30.28 3.95
C SER A 24 28.52 -28.97 3.92
N VAL A 25 29.24 -28.67 5.03
CA VAL A 25 30.04 -27.46 5.19
C VAL A 25 31.50 -27.86 5.28
N PRO A 26 32.31 -27.67 4.23
CA PRO A 26 33.72 -27.91 4.25
C PRO A 26 34.45 -26.76 4.96
N VAL A 27 35.41 -27.09 5.79
CA VAL A 27 36.32 -26.13 6.45
C VAL A 27 37.75 -26.60 6.21
N SER A 28 38.59 -25.71 5.75
CA SER A 28 40.02 -26.02 5.53
C SER A 28 40.90 -24.90 6.09
N ALA A 29 42.02 -25.30 6.71
CA ALA A 29 42.98 -24.35 7.27
C ALA A 29 44.43 -24.92 7.19
N PRO A 30 45.46 -24.07 7.28
CA PRO A 30 46.84 -24.51 7.27
C PRO A 30 47.24 -25.39 8.47
N SER A 31 46.60 -25.20 9.61
CA SER A 31 46.90 -25.98 10.81
C SER A 31 45.66 -26.71 11.36
N LYS A 32 45.89 -27.83 12.08
CA LYS A 32 44.85 -28.59 12.76
C LYS A 32 44.05 -27.74 13.73
N LYS A 33 44.73 -26.87 14.50
CA LYS A 33 44.11 -26.00 15.51
C LYS A 33 43.18 -24.96 14.86
N GLU A 34 43.65 -24.29 13.84
CA GLU A 34 42.83 -23.29 13.11
C GLU A 34 41.62 -23.91 12.44
N CYS A 35 41.78 -25.11 11.85
CA CYS A 35 40.65 -25.80 11.22
C CYS A 35 39.53 -26.13 12.23
N ILE A 36 39.89 -26.56 13.44
CA ILE A 36 38.96 -26.81 14.54
C ILE A 36 38.29 -25.50 14.99
N GLN A 37 39.07 -24.42 15.18
CA GLN A 37 38.56 -23.13 15.63
C GLN A 37 37.56 -22.54 14.62
N GLN A 38 37.90 -22.56 13.34
CA GLN A 38 36.99 -22.10 12.28
C GLN A 38 35.70 -22.93 12.21
N ALA A 39 35.80 -24.24 12.32
CA ALA A 39 34.65 -25.11 12.34
C ALA A 39 33.74 -24.86 13.54
N GLN A 40 34.32 -24.61 14.74
CA GLN A 40 33.59 -24.27 15.93
C GLN A 40 32.92 -22.91 15.83
N LEU A 41 33.59 -21.92 15.24
CA LEU A 41 33.02 -20.57 14.97
C LEU A 41 31.81 -20.64 14.04
N ILE A 42 31.96 -21.31 12.90
CA ILE A 42 30.87 -21.51 11.93
C ILE A 42 29.67 -22.19 12.60
N LYS A 43 29.90 -23.22 13.41
CA LYS A 43 28.85 -23.91 14.13
C LYS A 43 28.17 -23.03 15.17
N ALA A 44 28.95 -22.22 15.91
CA ALA A 44 28.44 -21.28 16.90
C ALA A 44 27.59 -20.17 16.27
N GLU A 45 28.07 -19.58 15.17
CA GLU A 45 27.34 -18.58 14.40
C GLU A 45 26.02 -19.13 13.85
N HIS A 46 26.04 -20.38 13.37
CA HIS A 46 24.84 -21.05 12.88
C HIS A 46 23.79 -21.26 13.99
N ILE A 47 24.23 -21.75 15.17
CA ILE A 47 23.35 -21.95 16.34
C ILE A 47 22.83 -20.62 16.87
N ALA A 48 23.65 -19.56 16.86
CA ALA A 48 23.25 -18.21 17.26
C ALA A 48 22.35 -17.50 16.22
N GLY A 49 22.00 -18.16 15.10
CA GLY A 49 21.22 -17.56 14.03
C GLY A 49 21.94 -16.48 13.20
N LYS A 50 23.23 -16.22 13.50
CA LYS A 50 24.06 -15.24 12.78
C LYS A 50 24.49 -15.71 11.40
N ARG A 51 24.57 -17.02 11.18
CA ARG A 51 24.97 -17.63 9.91
C ARG A 51 23.95 -18.70 9.51
N ARG A 52 23.18 -18.44 8.46
CA ARG A 52 22.27 -19.45 7.88
C ARG A 52 23.06 -20.31 6.90
N ILE A 53 23.01 -21.61 7.10
CA ILE A 53 23.59 -22.61 6.19
C ILE A 53 22.42 -23.33 5.54
N THR A 54 22.25 -23.12 4.23
CA THR A 54 21.16 -23.68 3.43
C THR A 54 21.75 -24.52 2.30
N LYS A 55 20.99 -25.48 1.78
CA LYS A 55 21.36 -26.16 0.54
C LYS A 55 21.47 -25.13 -0.57
N LYS A 56 22.47 -25.33 -1.46
CA LYS A 56 22.54 -24.57 -2.70
C LYS A 56 21.24 -24.72 -3.45
N THR A 57 20.53 -23.66 -3.71
CA THR A 57 19.30 -23.72 -4.51
C THR A 57 19.67 -23.72 -5.98
N GLU A 58 19.05 -24.60 -6.74
CA GLU A 58 19.12 -24.59 -8.21
C GLU A 58 18.03 -23.69 -8.80
N GLN A 59 17.04 -23.28 -7.96
CA GLN A 59 15.95 -22.43 -8.39
C GLN A 59 16.40 -21.03 -8.75
N THR A 60 15.87 -20.52 -9.84
CA THR A 60 16.07 -19.15 -10.29
C THR A 60 15.28 -18.18 -9.40
N ILE A 61 15.64 -16.89 -9.45
CA ILE A 61 14.92 -15.84 -8.72
C ILE A 61 13.44 -15.80 -9.13
N SER A 62 13.14 -15.98 -10.41
CA SER A 62 11.77 -16.05 -10.93
C SER A 62 10.97 -17.22 -10.33
N GLU A 63 11.60 -18.41 -10.23
CA GLU A 63 10.98 -19.60 -9.64
C GLU A 63 10.77 -19.44 -8.13
N LEU A 64 11.72 -18.83 -7.41
CA LEU A 64 11.58 -18.51 -5.98
C LEU A 64 10.41 -17.54 -5.73
N MET A 65 10.30 -16.50 -6.55
CA MET A 65 9.17 -15.57 -6.49
C MET A 65 7.84 -16.28 -6.76
N GLN A 66 7.78 -17.18 -7.75
CA GLN A 66 6.58 -17.93 -8.06
C GLN A 66 6.19 -18.88 -6.92
N ALA A 67 7.14 -19.63 -6.38
CA ALA A 67 6.90 -20.56 -5.27
C ALA A 67 6.33 -19.81 -4.05
N TYR A 68 6.82 -18.61 -3.77
CA TYR A 68 6.27 -17.78 -2.69
C TYR A 68 4.86 -17.29 -3.01
N ILE A 69 4.57 -16.82 -4.23
CA ILE A 69 3.22 -16.44 -4.64
C ILE A 69 2.26 -17.62 -4.42
N ASP A 70 2.63 -18.80 -4.88
CA ASP A 70 1.78 -20.00 -4.78
C ASP A 70 1.53 -20.42 -3.32
N SER A 71 2.55 -20.27 -2.46
CA SER A 71 2.42 -20.59 -1.03
C SER A 71 1.43 -19.70 -0.26
N ILE A 72 1.26 -18.43 -0.69
CA ILE A 72 0.37 -17.49 -0.03
C ILE A 72 -0.98 -17.34 -0.72
N ARG A 73 -1.18 -17.97 -1.89
CA ARG A 73 -2.37 -17.79 -2.74
C ARG A 73 -3.68 -18.04 -2.00
N ALA A 74 -3.72 -19.04 -1.14
CA ALA A 74 -4.91 -19.39 -0.37
C ALA A 74 -5.21 -18.42 0.80
N THR A 75 -4.19 -17.74 1.31
CA THR A 75 -4.31 -16.92 2.55
C THR A 75 -4.20 -15.42 2.31
N ALA A 76 -3.51 -15.00 1.26
CA ALA A 76 -3.34 -13.59 0.92
C ALA A 76 -4.56 -13.04 0.18
N SER A 77 -4.70 -11.70 0.21
CA SER A 77 -5.75 -11.07 -0.61
C SER A 77 -5.42 -11.20 -2.10
N PRO A 78 -6.43 -11.38 -2.99
CA PRO A 78 -6.22 -11.47 -4.43
C PRO A 78 -5.46 -10.25 -4.99
N ALA A 79 -5.70 -9.06 -4.45
CA ALA A 79 -4.95 -7.85 -4.82
C ALA A 79 -3.47 -7.93 -4.44
N THR A 80 -3.11 -8.60 -3.34
CA THR A 80 -1.72 -8.84 -2.94
C THR A 80 -1.05 -9.80 -3.92
N VAL A 81 -1.70 -10.91 -4.21
CA VAL A 81 -1.23 -11.91 -5.19
C VAL A 81 -1.01 -11.26 -6.55
N ARG A 82 -2.00 -10.50 -7.05
CA ARG A 82 -1.88 -9.70 -8.28
C ARG A 82 -0.69 -8.74 -8.25
N GLY A 83 -0.50 -8.03 -7.13
CA GLY A 83 0.62 -7.11 -6.96
C GLY A 83 1.97 -7.81 -7.07
N TYR A 84 2.11 -8.97 -6.45
CA TYR A 84 3.34 -9.78 -6.52
C TYR A 84 3.56 -10.38 -7.91
N ALA A 85 2.52 -10.88 -8.56
CA ALA A 85 2.60 -11.34 -9.95
C ALA A 85 3.06 -10.23 -10.91
N SER A 86 2.54 -9.02 -10.73
CA SER A 86 2.97 -7.85 -11.48
C SER A 86 4.44 -7.50 -11.24
N ILE A 87 4.90 -7.53 -9.98
CA ILE A 87 6.31 -7.30 -9.64
C ILE A 87 7.18 -8.36 -10.29
N LYS A 88 6.86 -9.64 -10.16
CA LYS A 88 7.58 -10.73 -10.80
C LYS A 88 7.72 -10.52 -12.31
N LYS A 89 6.64 -10.08 -12.97
CA LYS A 89 6.62 -9.86 -14.42
C LYS A 89 7.43 -8.65 -14.88
N THR A 90 7.65 -7.65 -14.02
CA THR A 90 8.16 -6.34 -14.45
C THR A 90 9.42 -5.87 -13.73
N ARG A 91 9.83 -6.51 -12.64
CA ARG A 91 10.98 -6.12 -11.82
C ARG A 91 12.00 -7.23 -11.70
N PHE A 92 13.26 -6.84 -11.46
CA PHE A 92 14.38 -7.76 -11.32
C PHE A 92 14.59 -8.69 -12.52
N LEU A 93 14.20 -8.22 -13.71
CA LEU A 93 14.32 -9.02 -14.95
C LEU A 93 15.76 -9.39 -15.28
N SER A 94 16.73 -8.54 -14.92
CA SER A 94 18.16 -8.78 -15.14
C SER A 94 18.71 -9.98 -14.37
N ILE A 95 18.01 -10.43 -13.34
CA ILE A 95 18.41 -11.58 -12.51
C ILE A 95 17.34 -12.67 -12.46
N SER A 96 16.28 -12.57 -13.27
CA SER A 96 15.15 -13.51 -13.24
C SER A 96 15.57 -14.96 -13.37
N ASP A 97 16.52 -15.22 -14.26
CA ASP A 97 17.04 -16.56 -14.60
C ASP A 97 18.30 -16.93 -13.82
N SER A 98 18.75 -16.05 -12.93
CA SER A 98 19.91 -16.28 -12.05
C SER A 98 19.50 -17.04 -10.81
N THR A 99 20.41 -17.89 -10.29
CA THR A 99 20.26 -18.45 -8.94
C THR A 99 20.74 -17.46 -7.90
N HIS A 100 20.25 -17.56 -6.67
CA HIS A 100 20.66 -16.68 -5.56
C HIS A 100 22.19 -16.61 -5.40
N ASP A 101 22.88 -17.74 -5.46
CA ASP A 101 24.33 -17.84 -5.24
C ASP A 101 25.15 -17.29 -6.41
N SER A 102 24.56 -17.15 -7.59
CA SER A 102 25.23 -16.59 -8.77
C SER A 102 25.28 -15.07 -8.77
N ILE A 103 24.42 -14.41 -7.97
CA ILE A 103 24.34 -12.96 -7.87
C ILE A 103 25.38 -12.47 -6.87
N LYS A 104 26.49 -11.92 -7.36
CA LYS A 104 27.61 -11.47 -6.54
C LYS A 104 27.40 -10.09 -5.93
N ASP A 105 26.67 -9.22 -6.62
CA ASP A 105 26.46 -7.82 -6.25
C ASP A 105 24.97 -7.47 -6.27
N TRP A 106 24.31 -7.66 -5.13
CA TRP A 106 22.92 -7.32 -4.95
C TRP A 106 22.67 -5.80 -4.92
N GLN A 107 23.67 -5.01 -4.46
CA GLN A 107 23.50 -3.55 -4.47
C GLN A 107 23.41 -3.01 -5.90
N LYS A 108 24.22 -3.53 -6.82
CA LYS A 108 24.16 -3.16 -8.23
C LYS A 108 22.79 -3.48 -8.86
N VAL A 109 22.16 -4.60 -8.47
CA VAL A 109 20.80 -4.94 -8.92
C VAL A 109 19.80 -3.89 -8.42
N ILE A 110 19.90 -3.48 -7.15
CA ILE A 110 19.03 -2.45 -6.56
C ILE A 110 19.26 -1.09 -7.25
N ASP A 111 20.50 -0.70 -7.48
CA ASP A 111 20.85 0.57 -8.14
C ASP A 111 20.32 0.60 -9.59
N THR A 112 20.36 -0.53 -10.29
CA THR A 112 19.78 -0.65 -11.64
C THR A 112 18.26 -0.47 -11.61
N GLU A 113 17.56 -1.15 -10.69
CA GLU A 113 16.11 -1.01 -10.54
C GLU A 113 15.69 0.39 -10.05
N ALA A 114 16.53 1.07 -9.24
CA ALA A 114 16.28 2.42 -8.77
C ALA A 114 16.19 3.45 -9.90
N ASN A 115 16.90 3.23 -11.01
CA ASN A 115 16.81 4.07 -12.19
C ASN A 115 15.53 3.85 -13.03
N LEU A 116 14.81 2.75 -12.79
CA LEU A 116 13.63 2.38 -13.57
C LEU A 116 12.31 2.75 -12.88
N VAL A 117 12.30 2.84 -11.56
CA VAL A 117 11.07 3.05 -10.78
C VAL A 117 11.27 3.94 -9.57
N SER A 118 10.15 4.45 -9.03
CA SER A 118 10.19 5.24 -7.80
C SER A 118 10.71 4.44 -6.60
N ALA A 119 11.36 5.13 -5.65
CA ALA A 119 11.85 4.55 -4.40
C ALA A 119 10.78 3.72 -3.65
N LYS A 120 9.51 4.17 -3.70
CA LYS A 120 8.38 3.43 -3.09
C LYS A 120 8.10 2.12 -3.82
N THR A 121 8.11 2.12 -5.15
CA THR A 121 7.90 0.92 -5.97
C THR A 121 9.03 -0.08 -5.74
N LEU A 122 10.28 0.39 -5.75
CA LEU A 122 11.45 -0.44 -5.49
C LEU A 122 11.41 -1.06 -4.08
N LYS A 123 11.05 -0.28 -3.05
CA LYS A 123 10.90 -0.78 -1.68
C LYS A 123 9.87 -1.91 -1.59
N ASN A 124 8.73 -1.77 -2.28
CA ASN A 124 7.70 -2.81 -2.32
C ASN A 124 8.20 -4.06 -3.07
N ALA A 125 8.87 -3.86 -4.21
CA ALA A 125 9.42 -4.96 -5.01
C ALA A 125 10.50 -5.74 -4.24
N TRP A 126 11.42 -5.03 -3.58
CA TRP A 126 12.42 -5.66 -2.72
C TRP A 126 11.79 -6.40 -1.55
N GLY A 127 10.77 -5.81 -0.89
CA GLY A 127 10.06 -6.45 0.20
C GLY A 127 9.45 -7.79 -0.20
N PHE A 128 8.90 -7.89 -1.41
CA PHE A 128 8.39 -9.13 -1.97
C PHE A 128 9.52 -10.14 -2.26
N LEU A 129 10.60 -9.73 -2.95
CA LEU A 129 11.73 -10.58 -3.23
C LEU A 129 12.38 -11.11 -1.93
N ALA A 130 12.60 -10.23 -0.96
CA ALA A 130 13.11 -10.62 0.36
C ALA A 130 12.22 -11.65 1.08
N SER A 131 10.89 -11.55 0.89
CA SER A 131 9.95 -12.53 1.43
C SER A 131 10.05 -13.88 0.71
N ALA A 132 10.24 -13.88 -0.60
CA ALA A 132 10.47 -15.09 -1.38
C ALA A 132 11.79 -15.79 -0.99
N LEU A 133 12.87 -15.02 -0.78
CA LEU A 133 14.14 -15.56 -0.30
C LEU A 133 14.00 -16.18 1.11
N ARG A 134 13.30 -15.50 2.03
CA ARG A 134 13.04 -16.05 3.38
C ARG A 134 12.21 -17.33 3.31
N TYR A 135 11.20 -17.38 2.46
CA TYR A 135 10.37 -18.56 2.26
C TYR A 135 11.20 -19.77 1.79
N ALA A 136 12.17 -19.53 0.90
CA ALA A 136 13.11 -20.55 0.44
C ALA A 136 14.24 -20.86 1.44
N ASN A 137 14.23 -20.27 2.64
CA ASN A 137 15.30 -20.34 3.64
C ASN A 137 16.66 -19.85 3.13
N LEU A 138 16.68 -18.92 2.17
CA LEU A 138 17.88 -18.27 1.66
C LEU A 138 18.22 -17.01 2.46
N PRO A 139 19.50 -16.63 2.58
CA PRO A 139 19.87 -15.37 3.20
C PRO A 139 19.33 -14.18 2.40
N VAL A 140 18.77 -13.20 3.09
CA VAL A 140 18.38 -11.94 2.46
C VAL A 140 19.59 -11.01 2.48
N PRO A 141 20.06 -10.56 1.31
CA PRO A 141 21.20 -9.66 1.22
C PRO A 141 20.96 -8.33 1.93
N GLU A 142 21.99 -7.81 2.56
CA GLU A 142 21.98 -6.44 3.08
C GLU A 142 22.17 -5.47 1.92
N ILE A 143 21.22 -4.57 1.75
CA ILE A 143 21.21 -3.56 0.69
C ILE A 143 20.76 -2.20 1.21
N ARG A 144 21.11 -1.16 0.49
CA ARG A 144 20.63 0.21 0.75
C ARG A 144 19.56 0.57 -0.26
N LEU A 145 18.38 0.89 0.24
CA LEU A 145 17.27 1.37 -0.59
C LEU A 145 17.25 2.90 -0.62
N PRO A 146 16.85 3.53 -1.73
CA PRO A 146 16.67 4.97 -1.79
C PRO A 146 15.57 5.41 -0.82
N GLN A 147 15.72 6.63 -0.29
CA GLN A 147 14.77 7.22 0.64
C GLN A 147 13.43 7.48 -0.06
N VAL A 148 12.35 7.04 0.58
CA VAL A 148 10.98 7.29 0.08
C VAL A 148 10.53 8.68 0.54
N ILE A 149 10.51 9.62 -0.38
CA ILE A 149 9.89 10.93 -0.17
C ILE A 149 8.39 10.75 -0.36
N ARG A 150 7.60 11.04 0.67
CA ARG A 150 6.14 10.96 0.60
C ARG A 150 5.61 12.25 0.01
N ALA A 151 4.97 12.16 -1.16
CA ALA A 151 4.18 13.27 -1.67
C ALA A 151 2.99 13.54 -0.73
N GLU A 152 2.66 14.81 -0.56
CA GLU A 152 1.45 15.20 0.15
C GLU A 152 0.23 14.67 -0.59
N LYS A 153 -0.69 14.10 0.16
CA LYS A 153 -1.95 13.62 -0.40
C LYS A 153 -2.86 14.81 -0.60
N GLN A 154 -3.40 14.94 -1.80
CA GLN A 154 -4.41 15.95 -2.10
C GLN A 154 -5.81 15.41 -1.78
N TRP A 155 -6.67 16.32 -1.33
CA TRP A 155 -8.10 16.16 -1.13
C TRP A 155 -8.80 17.43 -1.56
N LEU A 156 -10.11 17.38 -1.66
CA LEU A 156 -10.96 18.54 -1.92
C LEU A 156 -11.31 19.22 -0.59
N GLU A 157 -11.12 20.51 -0.51
CA GLU A 157 -11.65 21.35 0.57
C GLU A 157 -13.18 21.53 0.42
N PRO A 158 -13.91 21.98 1.44
CA PRO A 158 -15.36 22.07 1.40
C PRO A 158 -15.93 22.77 0.17
N ASP A 159 -15.38 23.91 -0.24
CA ASP A 159 -15.81 24.66 -1.44
C ASP A 159 -15.57 23.86 -2.72
N ASP A 160 -14.45 23.14 -2.79
CA ASP A 160 -14.13 22.28 -3.93
C ASP A 160 -15.03 21.05 -4.00
N ILE A 161 -15.44 20.52 -2.83
CA ILE A 161 -16.43 19.42 -2.76
C ILE A 161 -17.77 19.88 -3.35
N LEU A 162 -18.24 21.08 -2.96
CA LEU A 162 -19.49 21.64 -3.48
C LEU A 162 -19.43 21.84 -4.99
N LYS A 163 -18.30 22.35 -5.51
CA LYS A 163 -18.08 22.47 -6.95
C LYS A 163 -18.05 21.13 -7.64
N PHE A 164 -17.29 20.18 -7.09
CA PHE A 164 -17.15 18.82 -7.63
C PHE A 164 -18.51 18.12 -7.74
N VAL A 165 -19.34 18.15 -6.69
CA VAL A 165 -20.68 17.56 -6.67
C VAL A 165 -21.56 18.15 -7.76
N LYS A 166 -21.54 19.48 -7.97
CA LYS A 166 -22.31 20.15 -9.05
C LYS A 166 -21.86 19.70 -10.43
N ILE A 167 -20.54 19.61 -10.68
CA ILE A 167 -19.96 19.20 -11.95
C ILE A 167 -20.27 17.74 -12.25
N LEU A 168 -20.32 16.92 -11.21
CA LEU A 168 -20.52 15.47 -11.32
C LEU A 168 -21.95 15.09 -11.75
N LYS A 169 -22.91 15.99 -11.60
CA LYS A 169 -24.33 15.74 -11.87
C LYS A 169 -24.57 15.22 -13.30
N GLY A 170 -25.21 14.06 -13.40
CA GLY A 170 -25.52 13.40 -14.67
C GLY A 170 -24.32 12.63 -15.28
N ASP A 171 -23.14 12.64 -14.66
CA ASP A 171 -22.04 11.80 -15.12
C ASP A 171 -22.30 10.33 -14.73
N ARG A 172 -21.92 9.39 -15.59
CA ARG A 172 -22.08 7.95 -15.33
C ARG A 172 -21.31 7.47 -14.08
N PHE A 173 -20.37 8.25 -13.58
CA PHE A 173 -19.58 7.97 -12.37
C PHE A 173 -20.09 8.76 -11.15
N GLU A 174 -21.22 9.45 -11.28
CA GLU A 174 -21.79 10.27 -10.20
C GLU A 174 -22.00 9.45 -8.93
N ILE A 175 -22.79 8.38 -9.00
CA ILE A 175 -23.08 7.55 -7.83
C ILE A 175 -21.81 6.98 -7.19
N PRO A 176 -20.90 6.29 -7.91
CA PRO A 176 -19.68 5.76 -7.29
C PRO A 176 -18.74 6.83 -6.71
N ALA A 177 -18.67 8.02 -7.28
CA ALA A 177 -17.88 9.12 -6.74
C ALA A 177 -18.52 9.71 -5.46
N LEU A 178 -19.84 9.89 -5.44
CA LEU A 178 -20.58 10.32 -4.26
C LEU A 178 -20.48 9.31 -3.12
N LEU A 179 -20.52 8.00 -3.40
CA LEU A 179 -20.24 6.95 -2.41
C LEU A 179 -18.84 7.10 -1.81
N ALA A 180 -17.83 7.40 -2.62
CA ALA A 180 -16.47 7.66 -2.11
C ALA A 180 -16.40 8.91 -1.23
N LEU A 181 -17.17 9.97 -1.56
CA LEU A 181 -17.33 11.17 -0.73
C LEU A 181 -18.07 10.91 0.58
N HIS A 182 -18.82 9.82 0.72
CA HIS A 182 -19.36 9.34 2.00
C HIS A 182 -18.36 8.51 2.80
N GLY A 183 -17.08 8.55 2.43
CA GLY A 183 -16.02 7.88 3.16
C GLY A 183 -15.80 6.41 2.79
N LEU A 184 -16.47 5.86 1.76
CA LEU A 184 -16.28 4.47 1.34
C LEU A 184 -14.90 4.26 0.72
N ARG A 185 -14.29 3.09 1.01
CA ARG A 185 -13.05 2.67 0.33
C ARG A 185 -13.35 2.31 -1.14
N ARG A 186 -12.36 2.47 -2.02
CA ARG A 186 -12.52 2.04 -3.43
C ARG A 186 -13.08 0.61 -3.56
N SER A 187 -12.57 -0.33 -2.77
CA SER A 187 -13.02 -1.72 -2.80
C SER A 187 -14.45 -1.91 -2.29
N GLU A 188 -14.92 -1.06 -1.39
CA GLU A 188 -16.31 -1.02 -0.91
C GLU A 188 -17.22 -0.43 -1.99
N VAL A 189 -16.83 0.70 -2.63
CA VAL A 189 -17.56 1.27 -3.77
C VAL A 189 -17.74 0.25 -4.91
N LEU A 190 -16.71 -0.54 -5.20
CA LEU A 190 -16.76 -1.58 -6.24
C LEU A 190 -17.66 -2.79 -5.87
N ALA A 191 -17.98 -2.96 -4.60
CA ALA A 191 -18.85 -4.03 -4.13
C ALA A 191 -20.28 -3.56 -3.87
N MET A 192 -20.53 -2.24 -3.97
CA MET A 192 -21.81 -1.63 -3.63
C MET A 192 -22.90 -2.04 -4.61
N THR A 193 -24.05 -2.42 -4.09
CA THR A 193 -25.25 -2.71 -4.86
C THR A 193 -26.35 -1.72 -4.52
N TYR A 194 -27.37 -1.61 -5.37
CA TYR A 194 -28.50 -0.74 -5.12
C TYR A 194 -29.28 -1.14 -3.84
N GLU A 195 -29.34 -2.43 -3.54
CA GLU A 195 -30.04 -2.97 -2.35
C GLU A 195 -29.35 -2.57 -1.03
N MET A 196 -28.09 -2.14 -1.10
CA MET A 196 -27.35 -1.64 0.07
C MET A 196 -27.65 -0.17 0.39
N VAL A 197 -28.43 0.51 -0.45
CA VAL A 197 -28.80 1.92 -0.26
C VAL A 197 -30.30 2.02 0.04
N ASP A 198 -30.63 2.42 1.24
CA ASP A 198 -32.01 2.69 1.64
C ASP A 198 -32.28 4.19 1.48
N ILE A 199 -33.08 4.53 0.46
CA ILE A 199 -33.44 5.93 0.17
C ILE A 199 -34.44 6.47 1.20
N LYS A 200 -35.33 5.62 1.76
CA LYS A 200 -36.35 6.03 2.73
C LYS A 200 -35.67 6.37 4.08
N GLU A 201 -34.84 5.48 4.56
CA GLU A 201 -34.09 5.66 5.81
C GLU A 201 -32.84 6.54 5.61
N LYS A 202 -32.53 6.92 4.36
CA LYS A 202 -31.34 7.70 3.99
C LYS A 202 -30.05 7.09 4.52
N THR A 203 -29.84 5.80 4.28
CA THR A 203 -28.67 5.06 4.78
C THR A 203 -28.01 4.24 3.69
N ILE A 204 -26.70 4.00 3.87
CA ILE A 204 -25.88 3.12 3.07
C ILE A 204 -25.37 2.01 4.00
N THR A 205 -25.76 0.77 3.73
CA THR A 205 -25.23 -0.39 4.45
C THR A 205 -23.97 -0.89 3.77
N VAL A 206 -22.82 -0.61 4.36
CA VAL A 206 -21.52 -1.03 3.82
C VAL A 206 -21.19 -2.42 4.35
N HIS A 207 -21.08 -3.39 3.43
CA HIS A 207 -20.59 -4.72 3.74
C HIS A 207 -19.90 -5.34 2.53
N GLY A 208 -18.79 -6.01 2.75
CA GLY A 208 -18.00 -6.63 1.69
C GLY A 208 -17.10 -5.64 0.91
N SER A 209 -16.28 -6.19 0.10
CA SER A 209 -15.37 -5.45 -0.79
C SER A 209 -15.04 -6.26 -2.04
N SER A 210 -14.82 -5.57 -3.16
CA SER A 210 -14.42 -6.20 -4.42
C SER A 210 -13.05 -5.70 -4.85
N VAL A 211 -12.22 -6.60 -5.36
CA VAL A 211 -10.86 -6.30 -5.84
C VAL A 211 -10.60 -7.03 -7.14
N LEU A 212 -9.63 -6.54 -7.91
CA LEU A 212 -9.18 -7.26 -9.11
C LEU A 212 -8.24 -8.41 -8.71
N ASP A 213 -8.45 -9.59 -9.29
CA ASP A 213 -7.53 -10.72 -9.22
C ASP A 213 -6.36 -10.58 -10.21
N GLU A 214 -5.54 -11.63 -10.35
CA GLU A 214 -4.39 -11.66 -11.25
C GLU A 214 -4.78 -11.45 -12.71
N ASP A 215 -5.92 -11.96 -13.14
CA ASP A 215 -6.46 -11.87 -14.50
C ASP A 215 -7.18 -10.54 -14.77
N GLY A 216 -7.26 -9.67 -13.76
CA GLY A 216 -7.97 -8.39 -13.84
C GLY A 216 -9.49 -8.53 -13.73
N LYS A 217 -10.00 -9.68 -13.30
CA LYS A 217 -11.41 -9.90 -13.03
C LYS A 217 -11.78 -9.35 -11.67
N LEU A 218 -12.93 -8.68 -11.59
CA LEU A 218 -13.45 -8.19 -10.31
C LEU A 218 -14.03 -9.36 -9.52
N ILE A 219 -13.49 -9.60 -8.35
CA ILE A 219 -13.93 -10.67 -7.45
C ILE A 219 -14.31 -10.10 -6.10
N LYS A 220 -15.37 -10.66 -5.50
CA LYS A 220 -15.79 -10.34 -4.15
C LYS A 220 -14.79 -10.96 -3.16
N LYS A 221 -14.27 -10.15 -2.25
CA LYS A 221 -13.35 -10.63 -1.22
C LYS A 221 -14.13 -11.45 -0.20
N SER A 222 -13.63 -12.65 0.15
CA SER A 222 -14.26 -13.46 1.19
C SER A 222 -14.34 -12.69 2.50
N GLU A 223 -15.47 -12.81 3.21
CA GLU A 223 -15.81 -12.03 4.41
C GLU A 223 -14.90 -12.27 5.62
N ASN A 224 -13.95 -13.18 5.53
CA ASN A 224 -13.25 -13.77 6.68
C ASN A 224 -12.21 -12.88 7.39
N LYS A 225 -12.13 -11.56 7.15
CA LYS A 225 -11.04 -10.83 7.81
C LYS A 225 -11.39 -9.64 8.70
N ASN A 226 -12.59 -9.04 8.68
CA ASN A 226 -12.88 -7.99 9.67
C ASN A 226 -14.38 -7.74 9.83
N THR A 227 -14.94 -8.09 10.97
CA THR A 227 -16.24 -7.62 11.49
C THR A 227 -16.35 -6.08 11.51
N SER A 228 -15.23 -5.37 11.61
CA SER A 228 -15.13 -3.91 11.58
C SER A 228 -15.47 -3.26 10.22
N SER A 229 -15.69 -4.04 9.17
CA SER A 229 -16.05 -3.51 7.84
C SER A 229 -17.56 -3.35 7.63
N ARG A 230 -18.40 -3.88 8.51
CA ARG A 230 -19.86 -3.69 8.45
C ARG A 230 -20.23 -2.44 9.20
N ARG A 231 -20.84 -1.49 8.53
CA ARG A 231 -21.35 -0.24 9.11
C ARG A 231 -22.49 0.30 8.31
N VAL A 232 -23.31 1.11 8.97
CA VAL A 232 -24.37 1.90 8.34
C VAL A 232 -23.88 3.34 8.30
N VAL A 233 -23.88 3.94 7.12
CA VAL A 233 -23.45 5.33 6.88
C VAL A 233 -24.71 6.13 6.50
N PRO A 234 -25.06 7.21 7.22
CA PRO A 234 -26.15 8.08 6.79
C PRO A 234 -25.81 8.75 5.46
N ILE A 235 -26.81 8.95 4.59
CA ILE A 235 -26.63 9.74 3.37
C ILE A 235 -26.57 11.20 3.75
N MET A 236 -25.38 11.79 3.71
CA MET A 236 -25.10 13.18 4.09
C MET A 236 -25.09 14.13 2.88
N ILE A 237 -24.93 13.60 1.67
CA ILE A 237 -24.91 14.36 0.42
C ILE A 237 -26.24 14.05 -0.33
N PRO A 238 -27.22 14.97 -0.33
CA PRO A 238 -28.56 14.72 -0.92
C PRO A 238 -28.50 14.32 -2.40
N GLU A 239 -27.52 14.81 -3.15
CA GLU A 239 -27.32 14.52 -4.56
C GLU A 239 -27.14 13.02 -4.83
N LEU A 240 -26.72 12.24 -3.86
CA LEU A 240 -26.67 10.78 -4.00
C LEU A 240 -28.08 10.18 -4.16
N ILE A 241 -29.04 10.69 -3.42
CA ILE A 241 -30.45 10.26 -3.52
C ILE A 241 -31.00 10.65 -4.89
N ASP A 242 -30.72 11.89 -5.34
CA ASP A 242 -31.16 12.39 -6.64
C ASP A 242 -30.55 11.56 -7.77
N ALA A 243 -29.25 11.28 -7.70
CA ALA A 243 -28.55 10.45 -8.69
C ALA A 243 -29.11 9.03 -8.76
N ILE A 244 -29.44 8.41 -7.63
CA ILE A 244 -30.06 7.07 -7.61
C ILE A 244 -31.47 7.14 -8.16
N ASN A 245 -32.26 8.16 -7.81
CA ASN A 245 -33.62 8.35 -8.32
C ASN A 245 -33.66 8.64 -9.83
N ALA A 246 -32.61 9.18 -10.40
CA ALA A 246 -32.48 9.37 -11.84
C ALA A 246 -32.27 8.05 -12.61
N VAL A 247 -31.82 6.97 -11.94
CA VAL A 247 -31.74 5.65 -12.55
C VAL A 247 -33.13 5.04 -12.65
N PRO A 248 -33.56 4.51 -13.80
CA PRO A 248 -34.86 3.82 -13.93
C PRO A 248 -35.02 2.70 -12.90
N ALA A 249 -36.22 2.57 -12.30
CA ALA A 249 -36.46 1.64 -11.20
C ALA A 249 -36.10 0.19 -11.52
N GLU A 250 -36.37 -0.25 -12.73
CA GLU A 250 -36.08 -1.59 -13.25
C GLU A 250 -34.55 -1.86 -13.38
N LYS A 251 -33.73 -0.80 -13.39
CA LYS A 251 -32.26 -0.89 -13.45
C LYS A 251 -31.58 -0.76 -12.08
N ARG A 252 -32.36 -0.47 -11.02
CA ARG A 252 -31.82 -0.31 -9.66
C ARG A 252 -31.64 -1.66 -8.97
N THR A 253 -30.89 -2.56 -9.59
CA THR A 253 -30.61 -3.90 -9.05
C THR A 253 -29.16 -4.29 -9.28
N GLY A 254 -28.58 -5.03 -8.35
CA GLY A 254 -27.22 -5.50 -8.42
C GLY A 254 -26.16 -4.39 -8.28
N LEU A 255 -24.98 -4.59 -8.87
CA LEU A 255 -23.85 -3.68 -8.69
C LEU A 255 -24.11 -2.29 -9.27
N ILE A 256 -23.86 -1.26 -8.48
CA ILE A 256 -23.93 0.15 -8.89
C ILE A 256 -22.83 0.47 -9.91
N TYR A 257 -21.68 -0.16 -9.78
CA TYR A 257 -20.52 0.08 -10.64
C TYR A 257 -19.99 -1.23 -11.23
N THR A 258 -20.05 -1.35 -12.57
CA THR A 258 -19.66 -2.57 -13.29
C THR A 258 -18.45 -2.38 -14.22
N ALA A 259 -17.98 -1.13 -14.38
CA ALA A 259 -16.84 -0.85 -15.27
C ALA A 259 -15.48 -1.12 -14.57
N ASN A 260 -14.41 -1.02 -15.35
CA ASN A 260 -13.06 -1.22 -14.80
C ASN A 260 -12.75 -0.20 -13.69
N PRO A 261 -12.24 -0.64 -12.52
CA PRO A 261 -11.90 0.23 -11.40
C PRO A 261 -10.91 1.36 -11.74
N THR A 262 -10.04 1.14 -12.71
CA THR A 262 -9.09 2.15 -13.19
C THR A 262 -9.80 3.29 -13.91
N THR A 263 -10.90 3.00 -14.61
CA THR A 263 -11.68 4.03 -15.32
C THR A 263 -12.31 5.03 -14.35
N LEU A 264 -12.82 4.57 -13.20
CA LEU A 264 -13.34 5.47 -12.16
C LEU A 264 -12.24 6.41 -11.65
N TYR A 265 -11.03 5.88 -11.38
CA TYR A 265 -9.90 6.70 -10.98
C TYR A 265 -9.57 7.79 -12.00
N TRP A 266 -9.44 7.43 -13.27
CA TRP A 266 -9.10 8.37 -14.33
C TRP A 266 -10.20 9.41 -14.57
N ARG A 267 -11.48 9.01 -14.49
CA ARG A 267 -12.58 9.95 -14.67
C ARG A 267 -12.65 10.98 -13.57
N VAL A 268 -12.52 10.57 -12.31
CA VAL A 268 -12.47 11.51 -11.17
C VAL A 268 -11.32 12.50 -11.33
N ASN A 269 -10.12 12.02 -11.68
CA ASN A 269 -8.97 12.90 -11.94
C ASN A 269 -9.24 13.88 -13.09
N GLN A 270 -9.80 13.40 -14.20
CA GLN A 270 -10.11 14.23 -15.37
C GLN A 270 -11.13 15.33 -15.03
N ILE A 271 -12.16 14.99 -14.26
CA ILE A 271 -13.14 15.98 -13.80
C ILE A 271 -12.46 17.05 -12.96
N CYS A 272 -11.62 16.67 -12.01
CA CYS A 272 -10.88 17.63 -11.20
C CYS A 272 -9.96 18.52 -12.05
N GLU A 273 -9.16 17.92 -12.91
CA GLU A 273 -8.18 18.62 -13.74
C GLU A 273 -8.83 19.61 -14.72
N ASN A 274 -9.92 19.19 -15.38
CA ASN A 274 -10.64 20.04 -16.33
C ASN A 274 -11.36 21.22 -15.69
N ASN A 275 -11.59 21.19 -14.37
CA ASN A 275 -12.32 22.22 -13.65
C ASN A 275 -11.48 22.98 -12.63
N GLY A 276 -10.15 22.86 -12.72
CA GLY A 276 -9.22 23.57 -11.84
C GLY A 276 -9.30 23.14 -10.36
N LEU A 277 -9.77 21.92 -10.10
CA LEU A 277 -9.81 21.34 -8.75
C LEU A 277 -8.51 20.57 -8.46
N PRO A 278 -8.14 20.40 -7.18
CA PRO A 278 -7.03 19.54 -6.79
C PRO A 278 -7.17 18.14 -7.38
N LYS A 279 -6.07 17.61 -7.92
CA LYS A 279 -6.06 16.29 -8.58
C LYS A 279 -6.23 15.18 -7.55
N VAL A 280 -7.42 14.64 -7.44
CA VAL A 280 -7.76 13.57 -6.52
C VAL A 280 -8.29 12.33 -7.26
N GLY A 281 -7.98 11.16 -6.73
CA GLY A 281 -8.63 9.92 -7.14
C GLY A 281 -9.68 9.49 -6.13
N VAL A 282 -10.26 8.30 -6.31
CA VAL A 282 -11.30 7.74 -5.42
C VAL A 282 -10.87 7.74 -3.95
N HIS A 283 -9.60 7.47 -3.68
CA HIS A 283 -9.09 7.51 -2.29
C HIS A 283 -8.94 8.94 -1.77
N GLY A 284 -8.64 9.91 -2.65
CA GLY A 284 -8.65 11.33 -2.32
C GLY A 284 -10.06 11.82 -1.96
N LEU A 285 -11.11 11.38 -2.68
CA LEU A 285 -12.51 11.69 -2.32
C LEU A 285 -12.86 11.19 -0.91
N ARG A 286 -12.39 9.99 -0.54
CA ARG A 286 -12.55 9.51 0.84
C ARG A 286 -11.76 10.36 1.86
N HIS A 287 -10.61 10.91 1.50
CA HIS A 287 -9.91 11.88 2.35
C HIS A 287 -10.66 13.23 2.41
N SER A 288 -11.31 13.63 1.31
CA SER A 288 -12.18 14.82 1.29
C SER A 288 -13.37 14.68 2.24
N PHE A 289 -13.93 13.48 2.41
CA PHE A 289 -14.92 13.21 3.47
C PHE A 289 -14.36 13.56 4.86
N ALA A 290 -13.14 13.14 5.18
CA ALA A 290 -12.54 13.43 6.48
C ALA A 290 -12.24 14.94 6.65
N SER A 291 -11.86 15.65 5.57
CA SER A 291 -11.70 17.10 5.57
C SER A 291 -13.03 17.81 5.83
N LEU A 292 -14.09 17.41 5.13
CA LEU A 292 -15.42 17.96 5.34
C LEU A 292 -15.93 17.70 6.76
N ALA A 293 -15.77 16.49 7.27
CA ALA A 293 -16.15 16.10 8.62
C ALA A 293 -15.47 16.99 9.68
N TYR A 294 -14.17 17.24 9.52
CA TYR A 294 -13.42 18.17 10.36
C TYR A 294 -14.01 19.59 10.32
N HIS A 295 -14.27 20.13 9.12
CA HIS A 295 -14.77 21.50 8.95
C HIS A 295 -16.19 21.68 9.50
N VAL A 296 -17.05 20.66 9.48
CA VAL A 296 -18.39 20.72 10.09
C VAL A 296 -18.39 20.41 11.59
N GLY A 297 -17.22 20.14 12.18
CA GLY A 297 -17.08 19.85 13.61
C GLY A 297 -17.47 18.45 14.03
N MET A 298 -17.50 17.48 13.09
CA MET A 298 -17.72 16.08 13.42
C MET A 298 -16.54 15.54 14.24
N SER A 299 -16.82 14.73 15.26
CA SER A 299 -15.77 14.15 16.09
C SER A 299 -14.84 13.22 15.29
N GLU A 300 -13.59 13.09 15.72
CA GLU A 300 -12.65 12.13 15.10
C GLU A 300 -13.22 10.69 15.19
N GLN A 301 -13.88 10.36 16.29
CA GLN A 301 -14.46 9.04 16.51
C GLN A 301 -15.59 8.76 15.53
N ASP A 302 -16.56 9.67 15.38
CA ASP A 302 -17.67 9.51 14.44
C ASP A 302 -17.17 9.43 13.00
N THR A 303 -16.19 10.28 12.65
CA THR A 303 -15.57 10.26 11.33
C THR A 303 -14.90 8.91 11.05
N MET A 304 -14.21 8.34 12.05
CA MET A 304 -13.58 7.01 11.93
C MET A 304 -14.61 5.92 11.75
N GLU A 305 -15.69 5.94 12.53
CA GLU A 305 -16.76 4.95 12.47
C GLU A 305 -17.47 5.00 11.11
N LEU A 306 -17.96 6.16 10.70
CA LEU A 306 -18.66 6.34 9.43
C LEU A 306 -17.76 6.02 8.23
N GLY A 307 -16.53 6.48 8.23
CA GLY A 307 -15.56 6.16 7.18
C GLY A 307 -15.00 4.73 7.30
N GLY A 308 -15.12 4.05 8.45
CA GLY A 308 -14.54 2.72 8.67
C GLY A 308 -13.01 2.74 8.70
N TRP A 309 -12.39 3.73 9.33
CA TRP A 309 -10.96 3.70 9.64
C TRP A 309 -10.73 2.91 10.92
N SER A 310 -9.86 1.89 10.84
CA SER A 310 -9.45 1.09 11.99
C SER A 310 -8.17 1.60 12.65
N ASP A 311 -7.41 2.46 11.97
CA ASP A 311 -6.15 3.01 12.47
C ASP A 311 -6.33 4.48 12.85
N TYR A 312 -6.37 4.72 14.16
CA TYR A 312 -6.45 6.06 14.75
C TYR A 312 -5.29 6.98 14.31
N ASN A 313 -4.09 6.42 14.14
CA ASN A 313 -2.93 7.22 13.71
C ASN A 313 -3.10 7.78 12.30
N THR A 314 -3.79 7.07 11.42
CA THR A 314 -4.09 7.58 10.08
C THR A 314 -5.06 8.74 10.15
N MET A 315 -6.12 8.65 10.94
CA MET A 315 -7.09 9.73 11.12
C MET A 315 -6.47 10.93 11.81
N ARG A 316 -5.76 10.72 12.90
CA ARG A 316 -5.05 11.77 13.63
C ARG A 316 -4.10 12.59 12.75
N LYS A 317 -3.40 11.95 11.81
CA LYS A 317 -2.54 12.66 10.85
C LYS A 317 -3.34 13.61 9.95
N ILE A 318 -4.51 13.18 9.48
CA ILE A 318 -5.39 14.02 8.65
C ILE A 318 -5.87 15.23 9.46
N TYR A 319 -6.42 15.01 10.64
CA TYR A 319 -6.94 16.08 11.50
C TYR A 319 -5.83 17.03 11.97
N THR A 320 -4.65 16.52 12.33
CA THR A 320 -3.50 17.36 12.72
C THR A 320 -3.06 18.25 11.57
N HIS A 321 -3.03 17.72 10.36
CA HIS A 321 -2.66 18.51 9.18
C HIS A 321 -3.70 19.59 8.90
N LEU A 322 -4.98 19.29 8.93
CA LEU A 322 -6.07 20.27 8.76
C LEU A 322 -6.02 21.36 9.81
N ALA A 323 -5.84 21.00 11.09
CA ALA A 323 -5.69 21.97 12.18
C ALA A 323 -4.46 22.88 12.01
N GLN A 324 -3.36 22.36 11.45
CA GLN A 324 -2.18 23.20 11.13
C GLN A 324 -2.47 24.18 10.01
N CYS A 325 -3.17 23.75 8.95
CA CYS A 325 -3.59 24.61 7.85
C CYS A 325 -4.51 25.73 8.35
N ASP A 326 -5.47 25.41 9.22
CA ASP A 326 -6.38 26.41 9.77
C ASP A 326 -5.67 27.45 10.67
N ARG A 327 -4.70 27.03 11.48
CA ARG A 327 -3.86 27.95 12.26
C ARG A 327 -3.08 28.91 11.36
N LEU A 328 -2.53 28.40 10.24
CA LEU A 328 -1.83 29.25 9.28
C LEU A 328 -2.78 30.24 8.60
N LYS A 329 -3.97 29.78 8.18
CA LYS A 329 -5.02 30.65 7.61
C LYS A 329 -5.44 31.74 8.62
N ALA A 330 -5.68 31.36 9.89
CA ALA A 330 -6.05 32.29 10.95
C ALA A 330 -4.96 33.32 11.22
N ARG A 331 -3.69 32.89 11.29
CA ARG A 331 -2.54 33.80 11.45
C ARG A 331 -2.43 34.80 10.29
N ASN A 332 -2.59 34.30 9.05
CA ASN A 332 -2.49 35.17 7.87
C ASN A 332 -3.65 36.19 7.80
N LYS A 333 -4.86 35.78 8.19
CA LYS A 333 -6.01 36.70 8.32
C LYS A 333 -5.74 37.79 9.36
N MET A 334 -5.16 37.41 10.50
CA MET A 334 -4.82 38.36 11.54
C MET A 334 -3.72 39.34 11.08
N ALA A 335 -2.69 38.85 10.40
CA ALA A 335 -1.65 39.70 9.82
C ALA A 335 -2.22 40.69 8.80
N ALA A 336 -3.03 40.22 7.86
CA ALA A 336 -3.68 41.04 6.84
C ALA A 336 -4.62 42.09 7.45
N PHE A 337 -5.30 41.80 8.55
CA PHE A 337 -6.14 42.78 9.27
C PHE A 337 -5.28 43.96 9.74
N PHE A 338 -4.16 43.70 10.40
CA PHE A 338 -3.28 44.79 10.89
C PHE A 338 -2.57 45.54 9.75
N GLU A 339 -2.20 44.87 8.66
CA GLU A 339 -1.64 45.49 7.47
C GLU A 339 -2.63 46.47 6.81
N ASN A 340 -3.89 46.04 6.63
CA ASN A 340 -4.95 46.90 6.06
C ASN A 340 -5.24 48.11 6.94
N THR A 341 -5.34 47.95 8.28
CA THR A 341 -5.56 49.05 9.21
C THR A 341 -4.42 50.08 9.13
N ARG A 342 -3.19 49.62 9.02
CA ARG A 342 -2.02 50.48 8.87
C ARG A 342 -2.04 51.28 7.57
N GLN A 343 -2.44 50.68 6.46
CA GLN A 343 -2.59 51.32 5.16
C GLN A 343 -3.73 52.35 5.17
N GLU A 344 -4.83 52.09 5.86
CA GLU A 344 -5.93 53.03 6.04
C GLU A 344 -5.51 54.26 6.88
N GLU A 345 -4.74 54.06 7.95
CA GLU A 345 -4.19 55.13 8.76
C GLU A 345 -3.17 56.00 8.00
N GLU A 346 -2.29 55.37 7.18
CA GLU A 346 -1.33 56.11 6.34
C GLU A 346 -2.01 56.91 5.23
N ASN A 347 -3.12 56.42 4.68
CA ASN A 347 -3.90 57.13 3.66
C ASN A 347 -4.77 58.24 4.25
N ALA A 348 -5.21 58.13 5.50
CA ALA A 348 -5.97 59.18 6.19
C ALA A 348 -5.09 60.35 6.67
N ASN A 349 -3.78 60.15 6.78
CA ASN A 349 -2.80 61.15 7.19
C ASN A 349 -2.10 61.87 6.01
N LYS A 350 -2.48 61.57 4.77
CA LYS A 350 -2.09 62.24 3.54
C LYS A 350 -3.21 63.15 3.04
#